data_7e7e573d1cf47dbafabb8e710efb5db1
#
_entry.id   7e7e573d1cf47dbafabb8e710efb5db1
#
_cell.length_a   1.000
_cell.length_b   1.000
_cell.length_c   1.000
_cell.angle_alpha   90.00
_cell.angle_beta   90.00
_cell.angle_gamma   90.00
#
_symmetry.space_group_name_H-M   'P 1'
#
loop_
_entity.id
_entity.type
_entity.pdbx_description
1 polymer ?
#
loop_
_entity_poly.entity_id
_entity_poly.type
_entity_poly.pdbx_seq_one_letter_code
_entity_poly.pdbx_strand_id
1 'polypeptide(L)'
;MNDETANLSPSRFEPNGWMQWPENEDYSLQFMRVLGSAQEGGSTISECFLTANGITAGDDESWHRAWNAIANVNKARGNLALEAGNIPSARSNWLRASNYYRTSEVFLKLDDVRRATALEQMRACANLVVTHLPSGGELVRIPCFQNGFVEAYFLPAPGSDSPAPVAVCVGGPEHFKEEHLLTLLRHAHSRGLSLLLADLPGQGGAPKLKEMVRYEVETAISCCVDYLIARGDIDERRIAIFGDGLGAAYASRAAGLDDRFAAAVCDAGIWDMHQRVTAAQWMSGHDGGDAIGDEIRRMQRHGGITSIKCPILMTFGEFDWLDTRHADALCTALREEGADVTLKVFSIAETAVVHGQSDNPTIGNEFIFDWISARLRTAPALAD
;
A
#
# COMPACT_ATOMS: atom_id res chain seq x y z
N MET A 1 -46.41 -3.27 14.79
CA MET A 1 -45.26 -3.81 14.06
C MET A 1 -44.46 -2.59 13.69
N ASN A 2 -43.56 -2.19 14.59
CA ASN A 2 -42.66 -1.05 14.37
C ASN A 2 -41.46 -1.55 13.56
N ASP A 3 -41.38 -0.96 12.38
CA ASP A 3 -40.24 -1.13 11.47
C ASP A 3 -39.09 -0.24 11.97
N GLU A 4 -38.36 -0.70 12.96
CA GLU A 4 -37.06 -0.16 13.36
C GLU A 4 -35.99 -0.74 12.44
N THR A 5 -36.02 -0.38 11.16
CA THR A 5 -34.81 -0.41 10.37
C THR A 5 -33.91 0.71 10.90
N ALA A 6 -33.10 0.36 11.89
CA ALA A 6 -32.04 1.19 12.37
C ALA A 6 -31.23 1.65 11.14
N ASN A 7 -31.23 2.95 10.90
CA ASN A 7 -30.36 3.65 9.97
C ASN A 7 -28.93 3.56 10.55
N LEU A 8 -28.33 2.37 10.46
CA LEU A 8 -26.90 2.18 10.71
C LEU A 8 -26.19 2.82 9.52
N SER A 9 -25.73 4.04 9.68
CA SER A 9 -24.70 4.55 8.78
C SER A 9 -23.59 3.51 8.79
N PRO A 10 -23.21 2.96 7.62
CA PRO A 10 -22.15 1.95 7.61
C PRO A 10 -20.90 2.54 8.26
N SER A 11 -20.25 1.75 9.10
CA SER A 11 -18.93 2.10 9.63
C SER A 11 -18.00 2.43 8.45
N ARG A 12 -17.16 3.45 8.61
CA ARG A 12 -16.32 3.96 7.51
C ARG A 12 -15.27 2.94 7.05
N PHE A 13 -15.06 1.88 7.80
CA PHE A 13 -13.91 1.00 7.65
C PHE A 13 -14.25 -0.50 7.64
N GLU A 14 -15.51 -0.88 7.80
CA GLU A 14 -15.88 -2.28 7.98
C GLU A 14 -16.82 -2.76 6.87
N PRO A 15 -16.69 -4.04 6.46
CA PRO A 15 -17.66 -4.65 5.58
C PRO A 15 -19.06 -4.54 6.17
N ASN A 16 -20.04 -4.24 5.34
CA ASN A 16 -21.41 -4.09 5.79
C ASN A 16 -21.89 -5.34 6.56
N GLY A 17 -22.25 -5.16 7.84
CA GLY A 17 -22.79 -6.20 8.70
C GLY A 17 -21.77 -7.05 9.47
N TRP A 18 -20.46 -6.69 9.44
CA TRP A 18 -19.45 -7.42 10.20
C TRP A 18 -18.65 -6.50 11.14
N MET A 19 -18.54 -6.90 12.42
CA MET A 19 -17.72 -6.24 13.45
C MET A 19 -17.26 -7.26 14.47
N GLN A 20 -15.93 -7.41 14.62
CA GLN A 20 -15.37 -8.29 15.65
C GLN A 20 -15.51 -7.69 17.06
N TRP A 21 -15.31 -6.37 17.16
CA TRP A 21 -15.49 -5.60 18.41
C TRP A 21 -16.37 -4.37 18.12
N PRO A 22 -17.71 -4.52 18.25
CA PRO A 22 -18.65 -3.42 17.96
C PRO A 22 -18.42 -2.15 18.77
N GLU A 23 -17.79 -2.28 19.94
CA GLU A 23 -17.42 -1.19 20.84
C GLU A 23 -16.07 -0.53 20.53
N ASN A 24 -15.32 -1.07 19.55
CA ASN A 24 -13.99 -0.55 19.17
C ASN A 24 -13.76 -0.71 17.67
N GLU A 25 -14.06 0.37 16.92
CA GLU A 25 -13.91 0.39 15.45
C GLU A 25 -12.47 0.20 15.00
N ASP A 26 -11.50 0.79 15.72
CA ASP A 26 -10.08 0.70 15.35
C ASP A 26 -9.56 -0.73 15.43
N TYR A 27 -9.96 -1.47 16.48
CA TYR A 27 -9.60 -2.89 16.60
C TYR A 27 -10.25 -3.71 15.51
N SER A 28 -11.54 -3.47 15.23
CA SER A 28 -12.28 -4.16 14.17
C SER A 28 -11.64 -3.90 12.80
N LEU A 29 -11.27 -2.65 12.51
CA LEU A 29 -10.59 -2.27 11.26
C LEU A 29 -9.26 -3.02 11.10
N GLN A 30 -8.40 -2.98 12.12
CA GLN A 30 -7.10 -3.65 12.04
C GLN A 30 -7.25 -5.17 11.94
N PHE A 31 -8.22 -5.76 12.63
CA PHE A 31 -8.52 -7.19 12.51
C PHE A 31 -9.03 -7.55 11.12
N MET A 32 -9.93 -6.74 10.53
CA MET A 32 -10.42 -6.93 9.16
C MET A 32 -9.27 -6.92 8.15
N ARG A 33 -8.34 -5.97 8.25
CA ARG A 33 -7.15 -5.89 7.38
C ARG A 33 -6.31 -7.16 7.45
N VAL A 34 -6.06 -7.67 8.65
CA VAL A 34 -5.29 -8.91 8.82
C VAL A 34 -6.07 -10.12 8.30
N LEU A 35 -7.36 -10.21 8.61
CA LEU A 35 -8.22 -11.31 8.14
C LEU A 35 -8.32 -11.28 6.60
N GLY A 36 -8.51 -10.11 5.99
CA GLY A 36 -8.56 -9.92 4.55
C GLY A 36 -7.28 -10.35 3.84
N SER A 37 -6.13 -10.20 4.50
CA SER A 37 -4.83 -10.62 3.94
C SER A 37 -4.67 -12.15 3.82
N ALA A 38 -5.63 -12.95 4.30
CA ALA A 38 -5.56 -14.40 4.19
C ALA A 38 -5.51 -14.90 2.74
N GLN A 39 -6.18 -14.20 1.82
CA GLN A 39 -6.16 -14.55 0.39
C GLN A 39 -4.79 -14.28 -0.26
N GLU A 40 -4.05 -13.33 0.29
CA GLU A 40 -2.70 -12.97 -0.15
C GLU A 40 -1.60 -13.81 0.56
N GLY A 41 -2.00 -14.70 1.47
CA GLY A 41 -1.09 -15.53 2.26
C GLY A 41 -0.46 -14.81 3.45
N GLY A 42 -0.92 -13.60 3.78
CA GLY A 42 -0.44 -12.78 4.90
C GLY A 42 -1.02 -13.14 6.26
N SER A 43 -2.04 -13.99 6.27
CA SER A 43 -2.63 -14.54 7.49
C SER A 43 -3.28 -15.90 7.23
N THR A 44 -3.86 -16.50 8.26
CA THR A 44 -4.85 -17.56 8.13
C THR A 44 -6.06 -17.27 9.00
N ILE A 45 -7.24 -17.63 8.52
CA ILE A 45 -8.51 -17.41 9.24
C ILE A 45 -8.42 -17.96 10.66
N SER A 46 -7.89 -19.19 10.80
CA SER A 46 -7.77 -19.85 12.11
C SER A 46 -6.85 -19.13 13.07
N GLU A 47 -5.69 -18.63 12.60
CA GLU A 47 -4.74 -17.86 13.42
C GLU A 47 -5.33 -16.51 13.83
N CYS A 48 -6.06 -15.83 12.94
CA CYS A 48 -6.74 -14.57 13.25
C CYS A 48 -7.73 -14.75 14.41
N PHE A 49 -8.66 -15.70 14.32
CA PHE A 49 -9.64 -15.92 15.38
C PHE A 49 -9.02 -16.47 16.66
N LEU A 50 -8.00 -17.35 16.57
CA LEU A 50 -7.25 -17.79 17.75
C LEU A 50 -6.61 -16.60 18.48
N THR A 51 -6.02 -15.66 17.73
CA THR A 51 -5.40 -14.45 18.27
C THR A 51 -6.44 -13.51 18.89
N ALA A 52 -7.58 -13.30 18.19
CA ALA A 52 -8.67 -12.47 18.67
C ALA A 52 -9.24 -12.92 20.02
N ASN A 53 -9.28 -14.23 20.28
CA ASN A 53 -9.72 -14.77 21.58
C ASN A 53 -8.83 -14.35 22.76
N GLY A 54 -7.60 -13.93 22.51
CA GLY A 54 -6.65 -13.44 23.51
C GLY A 54 -6.66 -11.93 23.69
N ILE A 55 -7.52 -11.21 22.95
CA ILE A 55 -7.58 -9.74 22.93
C ILE A 55 -8.82 -9.26 23.69
N THR A 56 -8.63 -8.30 24.58
CA THR A 56 -9.70 -7.57 25.25
C THR A 56 -9.86 -6.23 24.57
N ALA A 57 -11.08 -5.88 24.15
CA ALA A 57 -11.35 -4.60 23.50
C ALA A 57 -10.90 -3.42 24.38
N GLY A 58 -10.13 -2.49 23.79
CA GLY A 58 -9.56 -1.33 24.46
C GLY A 58 -8.31 -1.62 25.32
N ASP A 59 -7.82 -2.86 25.36
CA ASP A 59 -6.56 -3.23 26.02
C ASP A 59 -5.44 -3.42 24.97
N ASP A 60 -4.76 -2.34 24.62
CA ASP A 60 -3.67 -2.30 23.64
C ASP A 60 -2.53 -3.27 24.00
N GLU A 61 -2.32 -3.52 25.28
CA GLU A 61 -1.33 -4.49 25.75
C GLU A 61 -1.73 -5.93 25.39
N SER A 62 -3.02 -6.27 25.49
CA SER A 62 -3.52 -7.58 25.05
C SER A 62 -3.39 -7.75 23.53
N TRP A 63 -3.63 -6.69 22.77
CA TRP A 63 -3.44 -6.66 21.31
C TRP A 63 -1.99 -6.97 20.94
N HIS A 64 -1.05 -6.17 21.46
CA HIS A 64 0.38 -6.37 21.20
C HIS A 64 0.83 -7.77 21.55
N ARG A 65 0.51 -8.24 22.77
CA ARG A 65 0.91 -9.56 23.25
C ARG A 65 0.39 -10.69 22.36
N ALA A 66 -0.89 -10.65 21.98
CA ALA A 66 -1.51 -11.71 21.19
C ALA A 66 -0.94 -11.80 19.77
N TRP A 67 -0.85 -10.67 19.07
CA TRP A 67 -0.30 -10.64 17.71
C TRP A 67 1.20 -10.92 17.67
N ASN A 68 1.97 -10.42 18.63
CA ASN A 68 3.40 -10.73 18.72
C ASN A 68 3.66 -12.22 19.00
N ALA A 69 2.82 -12.86 19.81
CA ALA A 69 2.94 -14.30 20.09
C ALA A 69 2.75 -15.15 18.83
N ILE A 70 1.69 -14.91 18.05
CA ILE A 70 1.43 -15.67 16.80
C ILE A 70 2.48 -15.34 15.72
N ALA A 71 3.01 -14.12 15.69
CA ALA A 71 4.13 -13.74 14.83
C ALA A 71 5.37 -14.58 15.13
N ASN A 72 5.75 -14.71 16.41
CA ASN A 72 6.87 -15.54 16.83
C ASN A 72 6.69 -17.02 16.45
N VAL A 73 5.48 -17.56 16.58
CA VAL A 73 5.17 -18.93 16.17
C VAL A 73 5.39 -19.13 14.68
N ASN A 74 4.88 -18.22 13.85
CA ASN A 74 5.05 -18.30 12.40
C ASN A 74 6.52 -18.11 11.99
N LYS A 75 7.27 -17.18 12.60
CA LYS A 75 8.71 -17.02 12.37
C LYS A 75 9.47 -18.31 12.66
N ALA A 76 9.20 -18.96 13.80
CA ALA A 76 9.83 -20.21 14.16
C ALA A 76 9.50 -21.35 13.18
N ARG A 77 8.22 -21.47 12.77
CA ARG A 77 7.80 -22.43 11.73
C ARG A 77 8.53 -22.19 10.40
N GLY A 78 8.70 -20.92 10.01
CA GLY A 78 9.43 -20.57 8.81
C GLY A 78 10.88 -21.02 8.85
N ASN A 79 11.57 -20.80 9.98
CA ASN A 79 12.94 -21.22 10.18
C ASN A 79 13.09 -22.75 10.13
N LEU A 80 12.22 -23.49 10.83
CA LEU A 80 12.21 -24.95 10.79
C LEU A 80 11.91 -25.49 9.38
N ALA A 81 11.04 -24.84 8.63
CA ALA A 81 10.78 -25.22 7.25
C ALA A 81 11.99 -25.02 6.34
N LEU A 82 12.75 -23.93 6.55
CA LEU A 82 14.01 -23.70 5.85
C LEU A 82 15.04 -24.77 6.15
N GLU A 83 15.24 -25.10 7.43
CA GLU A 83 16.15 -26.17 7.87
C GLU A 83 15.80 -27.52 7.24
N ALA A 84 14.50 -27.78 7.03
CA ALA A 84 14.00 -28.97 6.35
C ALA A 84 14.03 -28.90 4.82
N GLY A 85 14.56 -27.80 4.22
CA GLY A 85 14.59 -27.59 2.78
C GLY A 85 13.26 -27.19 2.14
N ASN A 86 12.22 -26.92 2.92
CA ASN A 86 10.88 -26.60 2.45
C ASN A 86 10.72 -25.07 2.20
N ILE A 87 11.42 -24.54 1.21
CA ILE A 87 11.45 -23.09 0.91
C ILE A 87 10.06 -22.47 0.75
N PRO A 88 9.08 -23.06 0.00
CA PRO A 88 7.74 -22.46 -0.11
C PRO A 88 7.04 -22.33 1.24
N SER A 89 7.15 -23.33 2.11
CA SER A 89 6.58 -23.27 3.46
C SER A 89 7.29 -22.26 4.35
N ALA A 90 8.61 -22.14 4.22
CA ALA A 90 9.39 -21.14 4.94
C ALA A 90 8.90 -19.72 4.58
N ARG A 91 8.84 -19.40 3.30
CA ARG A 91 8.36 -18.10 2.80
C ARG A 91 6.94 -17.77 3.26
N SER A 92 6.03 -18.73 3.15
CA SER A 92 4.64 -18.56 3.57
C SER A 92 4.52 -18.23 5.07
N ASN A 93 5.31 -18.88 5.92
CA ASN A 93 5.30 -18.61 7.36
C ASN A 93 5.99 -17.27 7.68
N TRP A 94 7.08 -16.89 7.03
CA TRP A 94 7.72 -15.60 7.23
C TRP A 94 6.83 -14.43 6.75
N LEU A 95 6.08 -14.60 5.66
CA LEU A 95 5.14 -13.58 5.19
C LEU A 95 4.06 -13.29 6.24
N ARG A 96 3.46 -14.36 6.81
CA ARG A 96 2.51 -14.22 7.91
C ARG A 96 3.15 -13.58 9.15
N ALA A 97 4.36 -14.04 9.52
CA ALA A 97 5.09 -13.47 10.66
C ALA A 97 5.31 -11.96 10.47
N SER A 98 5.74 -11.55 9.27
CA SER A 98 5.91 -10.12 8.94
C SER A 98 4.64 -9.32 9.17
N ASN A 99 3.51 -9.79 8.63
CA ASN A 99 2.21 -9.15 8.80
C ASN A 99 1.76 -9.08 10.28
N TYR A 100 1.93 -10.17 11.02
CA TYR A 100 1.53 -10.22 12.43
C TYR A 100 2.42 -9.35 13.33
N TYR A 101 3.72 -9.22 13.04
CA TYR A 101 4.59 -8.25 13.74
C TYR A 101 4.14 -6.82 13.45
N ARG A 102 3.83 -6.48 12.19
CA ARG A 102 3.26 -5.17 11.82
C ARG A 102 1.97 -4.89 12.58
N THR A 103 1.06 -5.87 12.64
CA THR A 103 -0.20 -5.75 13.36
C THR A 103 0.01 -5.57 14.87
N SER A 104 1.02 -6.21 15.43
CA SER A 104 1.28 -6.17 16.87
C SER A 104 1.70 -4.78 17.39
N GLU A 105 2.23 -3.91 16.51
CA GLU A 105 2.76 -2.61 16.92
C GLU A 105 1.76 -1.45 16.79
N VAL A 106 0.64 -1.67 16.08
CA VAL A 106 -0.28 -0.60 15.62
C VAL A 106 -0.77 0.29 16.78
N PHE A 107 -1.10 -0.28 17.92
CA PHE A 107 -1.61 0.45 19.08
C PHE A 107 -0.53 0.73 20.14
N LEU A 108 0.74 0.40 19.88
CA LEU A 108 1.83 0.81 20.75
C LEU A 108 2.13 2.30 20.56
N LYS A 109 2.43 2.98 21.66
CA LYS A 109 2.86 4.39 21.62
C LYS A 109 4.10 4.56 20.74
N LEU A 110 4.26 5.73 20.14
CA LEU A 110 5.37 6.02 19.22
C LEU A 110 6.75 5.88 19.88
N ASP A 111 6.85 6.10 21.17
CA ASP A 111 8.08 6.00 21.97
C ASP A 111 8.26 4.65 22.69
N ASP A 112 7.34 3.70 22.50
CA ASP A 112 7.46 2.35 23.05
C ASP A 112 8.58 1.57 22.33
N VAL A 113 9.58 1.13 23.07
CA VAL A 113 10.72 0.37 22.52
C VAL A 113 10.31 -0.92 21.82
N ARG A 114 9.18 -1.53 22.20
CA ARG A 114 8.65 -2.75 21.59
C ARG A 114 8.18 -2.51 20.17
N ARG A 115 7.71 -1.29 19.85
CA ARG A 115 7.34 -0.89 18.51
C ARG A 115 8.53 -1.04 17.54
N ALA A 116 9.68 -0.49 17.90
CA ALA A 116 10.90 -0.63 17.09
C ALA A 116 11.31 -2.09 16.91
N THR A 117 11.21 -2.90 17.99
CA THR A 117 11.51 -4.34 17.93
C THR A 117 10.55 -5.09 17.00
N ALA A 118 9.24 -4.82 17.08
CA ALA A 118 8.25 -5.45 16.21
C ALA A 118 8.49 -5.12 14.73
N LEU A 119 8.77 -3.86 14.41
CA LEU A 119 9.09 -3.41 13.06
C LEU A 119 10.41 -4.00 12.53
N GLU A 120 11.42 -4.17 13.38
CA GLU A 120 12.66 -4.87 13.01
C GLU A 120 12.39 -6.35 12.67
N GLN A 121 11.56 -7.03 13.46
CA GLN A 121 11.17 -8.42 13.19
C GLN A 121 10.32 -8.55 11.92
N MET A 122 9.40 -7.60 11.69
CA MET A 122 8.64 -7.50 10.45
C MET A 122 9.55 -7.47 9.24
N ARG A 123 10.52 -6.53 9.22
CA ARG A 123 11.50 -6.40 8.12
C ARG A 123 12.37 -7.62 7.97
N ALA A 124 12.86 -8.18 9.07
CA ALA A 124 13.68 -9.39 9.03
C ALA A 124 12.94 -10.55 8.35
N CYS A 125 11.66 -10.75 8.68
CA CYS A 125 10.84 -11.79 8.05
C CYS A 125 10.56 -11.46 6.57
N ALA A 126 10.22 -10.23 6.22
CA ALA A 126 10.00 -9.81 4.84
C ALA A 126 11.28 -9.97 3.99
N ASN A 127 12.43 -9.59 4.51
CA ASN A 127 13.74 -9.78 3.84
C ASN A 127 13.98 -11.25 3.50
N LEU A 128 13.63 -12.18 4.41
CA LEU A 128 13.72 -13.61 4.14
C LEU A 128 12.75 -14.05 3.04
N VAL A 129 11.54 -13.49 2.98
CA VAL A 129 10.61 -13.74 1.87
C VAL A 129 11.21 -13.29 0.55
N VAL A 130 11.71 -12.05 0.49
CA VAL A 130 12.30 -11.47 -0.73
C VAL A 130 13.51 -12.26 -1.22
N THR A 131 14.45 -12.55 -0.35
CA THR A 131 15.70 -13.27 -0.72
C THR A 131 15.49 -14.73 -1.12
N HIS A 132 14.33 -15.31 -0.78
CA HIS A 132 13.98 -16.69 -1.17
C HIS A 132 12.89 -16.74 -2.24
N LEU A 133 12.60 -15.62 -2.93
CA LEU A 133 11.69 -15.63 -4.07
C LEU A 133 12.30 -16.45 -5.23
N PRO A 134 11.50 -17.29 -5.91
CA PRO A 134 11.98 -18.07 -7.07
C PRO A 134 12.52 -17.19 -8.21
N SER A 135 11.99 -15.97 -8.35
CA SER A 135 12.43 -14.99 -9.34
C SER A 135 13.70 -14.21 -8.95
N GLY A 136 14.23 -14.40 -7.74
CA GLY A 136 15.46 -13.73 -7.28
C GLY A 136 15.22 -12.31 -6.78
N GLY A 137 14.38 -12.13 -5.73
CA GLY A 137 14.15 -10.80 -5.14
C GLY A 137 15.40 -10.18 -4.51
N GLU A 138 15.50 -8.87 -4.57
CA GLU A 138 16.65 -8.07 -4.13
C GLU A 138 16.26 -7.05 -3.07
N LEU A 139 17.12 -6.89 -2.05
CA LEU A 139 17.07 -5.78 -1.10
C LEU A 139 17.95 -4.67 -1.67
N VAL A 140 17.38 -3.54 -2.01
CA VAL A 140 18.11 -2.47 -2.70
C VAL A 140 18.13 -1.17 -1.89
N ARG A 141 19.24 -0.46 -2.00
CA ARG A 141 19.41 0.91 -1.49
C ARG A 141 19.76 1.80 -2.66
N ILE A 142 18.79 2.56 -3.11
CA ILE A 142 18.89 3.42 -4.29
C ILE A 142 19.48 4.75 -3.83
N PRO A 143 20.68 5.15 -4.31
CA PRO A 143 21.24 6.45 -3.97
C PRO A 143 20.30 7.57 -4.38
N CYS A 144 20.04 8.49 -3.46
CA CYS A 144 19.19 9.63 -3.67
C CYS A 144 19.69 10.78 -2.80
N PHE A 145 19.64 12.02 -3.32
CA PHE A 145 20.21 13.17 -2.65
C PHE A 145 21.74 13.03 -2.36
N GLN A 146 22.37 14.05 -1.77
CA GLN A 146 23.82 14.07 -1.59
C GLN A 146 24.36 12.97 -0.68
N ASN A 147 23.58 12.46 0.28
CA ASN A 147 24.01 11.41 1.22
C ASN A 147 22.85 10.51 1.65
N GLY A 148 21.74 10.51 0.92
CA GLY A 148 20.55 9.70 1.22
C GLY A 148 20.41 8.51 0.29
N PHE A 149 19.46 7.67 0.62
CA PHE A 149 19.04 6.55 -0.21
C PHE A 149 17.58 6.22 0.06
N VAL A 150 16.94 5.61 -0.94
CA VAL A 150 15.64 4.98 -0.84
C VAL A 150 15.85 3.50 -0.55
N GLU A 151 15.24 2.97 0.51
CA GLU A 151 15.21 1.52 0.77
C GLU A 151 14.07 0.91 -0.03
N ALA A 152 14.35 -0.12 -0.81
CA ALA A 152 13.35 -0.76 -1.64
C ALA A 152 13.55 -2.28 -1.73
N TYR A 153 12.50 -2.97 -2.14
CA TYR A 153 12.54 -4.35 -2.63
C TYR A 153 12.36 -4.32 -4.15
N PHE A 154 13.30 -4.89 -4.89
CA PHE A 154 13.11 -5.18 -6.29
C PHE A 154 12.72 -6.66 -6.45
N LEU A 155 11.58 -6.89 -7.08
CA LEU A 155 10.97 -8.22 -7.22
C LEU A 155 10.80 -8.49 -8.72
N PRO A 156 11.76 -9.21 -9.35
CA PRO A 156 11.73 -9.48 -10.80
C PRO A 156 10.50 -10.28 -11.20
N ALA A 157 9.98 -9.99 -12.39
CA ALA A 157 8.90 -10.78 -12.99
C ALA A 157 9.34 -12.24 -13.18
N PRO A 158 8.50 -13.22 -12.86
CA PRO A 158 8.85 -14.62 -13.02
C PRO A 158 8.96 -15.01 -14.49
N GLY A 159 10.03 -15.75 -14.87
CA GLY A 159 10.17 -16.39 -16.19
C GLY A 159 10.33 -15.42 -17.37
N SER A 160 10.79 -14.21 -17.15
CA SER A 160 11.02 -13.25 -18.22
C SER A 160 12.44 -13.39 -18.78
N ASP A 161 12.57 -13.80 -20.05
CA ASP A 161 13.82 -13.81 -20.81
C ASP A 161 14.08 -12.48 -21.56
N SER A 162 13.17 -11.51 -21.46
CA SER A 162 13.22 -10.18 -22.08
C SER A 162 13.02 -9.10 -21.01
N PRO A 163 13.44 -7.84 -21.27
CA PRO A 163 13.17 -6.74 -20.36
C PRO A 163 11.69 -6.68 -19.99
N ALA A 164 11.41 -6.79 -18.69
CA ALA A 164 10.06 -6.87 -18.16
C ALA A 164 9.47 -5.48 -17.84
N PRO A 165 8.13 -5.31 -17.93
CA PRO A 165 7.48 -4.14 -17.37
C PRO A 165 7.58 -4.13 -15.85
N VAL A 166 7.54 -2.93 -15.25
CA VAL A 166 7.66 -2.76 -13.80
C VAL A 166 6.65 -1.75 -13.25
N ALA A 167 6.19 -1.98 -12.04
CA ALA A 167 5.45 -0.98 -11.27
C ALA A 167 6.30 -0.53 -10.06
N VAL A 168 6.51 0.80 -9.95
CA VAL A 168 7.03 1.45 -8.75
C VAL A 168 5.86 1.65 -7.79
N CYS A 169 5.94 1.09 -6.59
CA CYS A 169 4.87 1.14 -5.61
C CYS A 169 5.30 1.94 -4.39
N VAL A 170 4.51 2.95 -4.04
CA VAL A 170 4.75 3.87 -2.93
C VAL A 170 3.49 4.01 -2.08
N GLY A 171 3.64 3.99 -0.77
CA GLY A 171 2.56 4.19 0.18
C GLY A 171 2.58 5.57 0.84
N GLY A 172 1.62 5.81 1.72
CA GLY A 172 1.58 6.98 2.58
C GLY A 172 2.64 6.94 3.70
N PRO A 173 2.69 7.98 4.58
CA PRO A 173 3.71 8.11 5.63
C PRO A 173 3.79 6.95 6.60
N GLU A 174 2.68 6.30 6.87
CA GLU A 174 2.58 5.17 7.82
C GLU A 174 2.64 3.80 7.15
N HIS A 175 2.78 3.79 5.83
CA HIS A 175 2.90 2.58 5.04
C HIS A 175 4.34 2.07 5.02
N PHE A 176 4.47 0.76 4.90
CA PHE A 176 5.75 0.09 4.78
C PHE A 176 5.78 -0.71 3.47
N LYS A 177 6.92 -0.74 2.78
CA LYS A 177 7.11 -1.59 1.60
C LYS A 177 6.80 -3.07 1.85
N GLU A 178 6.88 -3.51 3.11
CA GLU A 178 6.51 -4.85 3.56
C GLU A 178 5.01 -5.13 3.42
N GLU A 179 4.17 -4.10 3.56
CA GLU A 179 2.72 -4.23 3.35
C GLU A 179 2.42 -4.39 1.85
N HIS A 180 3.11 -3.64 0.98
CA HIS A 180 3.02 -3.83 -0.47
C HIS A 180 3.57 -5.18 -0.93
N LEU A 181 4.63 -5.70 -0.31
CA LEU A 181 5.12 -7.07 -0.58
C LEU A 181 4.01 -8.10 -0.36
N LEU A 182 3.25 -7.93 0.72
CA LEU A 182 2.13 -8.80 1.05
C LEU A 182 0.99 -8.69 0.04
N THR A 183 0.56 -7.46 -0.27
CA THR A 183 -0.70 -7.23 -0.99
C THR A 183 -0.55 -7.24 -2.51
N LEU A 184 0.62 -6.88 -3.06
CA LEU A 184 0.78 -6.64 -4.49
C LEU A 184 1.54 -7.73 -5.25
N LEU A 185 2.45 -8.46 -4.56
CA LEU A 185 3.37 -9.41 -5.21
C LEU A 185 2.64 -10.44 -6.10
N ARG A 186 1.60 -11.09 -5.57
CA ARG A 186 0.85 -12.12 -6.30
C ARG A 186 0.21 -11.56 -7.58
N HIS A 187 -0.38 -10.37 -7.46
CA HIS A 187 -1.11 -9.75 -8.57
C HIS A 187 -0.17 -9.30 -9.69
N ALA A 188 0.97 -8.73 -9.34
CA ALA A 188 1.99 -8.34 -10.32
C ALA A 188 2.62 -9.55 -11.00
N HIS A 189 3.09 -10.52 -10.23
CA HIS A 189 3.78 -11.70 -10.76
C HIS A 189 2.89 -12.56 -11.64
N SER A 190 1.60 -12.71 -11.31
CA SER A 190 0.65 -13.45 -12.18
C SER A 190 0.41 -12.78 -13.53
N ARG A 191 0.83 -11.52 -13.69
CA ARG A 191 0.70 -10.73 -14.94
C ARG A 191 2.05 -10.43 -15.59
N GLY A 192 3.14 -11.04 -15.13
CA GLY A 192 4.47 -10.86 -15.68
C GLY A 192 5.07 -9.46 -15.42
N LEU A 193 4.66 -8.80 -14.33
CA LEU A 193 5.18 -7.50 -13.92
C LEU A 193 6.24 -7.67 -12.84
N SER A 194 7.35 -6.95 -12.97
CA SER A 194 8.28 -6.70 -11.88
C SER A 194 7.71 -5.63 -10.93
N LEU A 195 8.16 -5.63 -9.67
CA LEU A 195 7.81 -4.60 -8.69
C LEU A 195 9.07 -3.95 -8.13
N LEU A 196 9.00 -2.64 -7.93
CA LEU A 196 9.89 -1.89 -7.04
C LEU A 196 9.04 -1.32 -5.90
N LEU A 197 9.14 -1.94 -4.73
CA LEU A 197 8.42 -1.50 -3.54
C LEU A 197 9.34 -0.57 -2.74
N ALA A 198 8.98 0.70 -2.61
CA ALA A 198 9.89 1.71 -2.08
C ALA A 198 9.35 2.37 -0.81
N ASP A 199 10.19 2.45 0.24
CA ASP A 199 9.98 3.36 1.35
C ASP A 199 10.59 4.72 1.00
N LEU A 200 9.75 5.72 0.79
CA LEU A 200 10.21 7.08 0.53
C LEU A 200 10.88 7.68 1.78
N PRO A 201 11.75 8.70 1.63
CA PRO A 201 12.40 9.33 2.77
C PRO A 201 11.42 9.76 3.85
N GLY A 202 11.64 9.30 5.08
CA GLY A 202 10.75 9.54 6.21
C GLY A 202 9.71 8.45 6.46
N GLN A 203 9.54 7.50 5.56
CA GLN A 203 8.72 6.30 5.76
C GLN A 203 9.52 5.19 6.46
N GLY A 204 8.90 4.04 6.66
CA GLY A 204 9.58 2.88 7.20
C GLY A 204 9.74 2.89 8.73
N GLY A 205 8.82 3.52 9.48
CA GLY A 205 8.69 3.35 10.93
C GLY A 205 9.70 4.09 11.80
N ALA A 206 10.42 5.05 11.24
CA ALA A 206 11.10 6.03 12.05
C ALA A 206 10.16 7.20 12.37
N PRO A 207 10.18 7.78 13.58
CA PRO A 207 9.43 9.00 13.89
C PRO A 207 10.02 10.21 13.15
N LYS A 208 10.15 10.11 11.83
CA LYS A 208 10.83 11.06 10.96
C LYS A 208 9.85 11.85 10.10
N LEU A 209 8.58 11.97 10.52
CA LEU A 209 7.62 12.84 9.83
C LEU A 209 8.21 14.24 9.57
N LYS A 210 9.07 14.74 10.47
CA LYS A 210 9.80 15.99 10.29
C LYS A 210 10.87 15.94 9.18
N GLU A 211 11.37 14.78 8.80
CA GLU A 211 12.34 14.63 7.72
C GLU A 211 11.67 14.43 6.36
N MET A 212 10.46 13.84 6.29
CA MET A 212 9.66 13.78 5.05
C MET A 212 9.44 15.16 4.43
N VAL A 213 9.26 16.16 5.27
CA VAL A 213 9.03 17.54 4.87
C VAL A 213 10.27 18.20 4.23
N ARG A 214 11.45 17.61 4.41
CA ARG A 214 12.71 18.17 3.88
C ARG A 214 13.03 17.74 2.46
N TYR A 215 12.45 16.65 2.00
CA TYR A 215 12.80 16.06 0.70
C TYR A 215 11.60 16.10 -0.22
N GLU A 216 11.83 16.52 -1.44
CA GLU A 216 10.85 16.40 -2.50
C GLU A 216 10.67 14.91 -2.81
N VAL A 217 9.54 14.33 -2.42
CA VAL A 217 9.24 12.88 -2.60
C VAL A 217 9.33 12.49 -4.07
N GLU A 218 9.01 13.41 -4.98
CA GLU A 218 9.11 13.23 -6.42
C GLU A 218 10.56 12.97 -6.86
N THR A 219 11.51 13.65 -6.25
CA THR A 219 12.94 13.41 -6.52
C THR A 219 13.34 11.99 -6.11
N ALA A 220 12.85 11.51 -4.96
CA ALA A 220 13.09 10.14 -4.52
C ALA A 220 12.48 9.12 -5.48
N ILE A 221 11.27 9.38 -5.98
CA ILE A 221 10.62 8.53 -6.98
C ILE A 221 11.37 8.56 -8.32
N SER A 222 11.85 9.74 -8.77
CA SER A 222 12.71 9.84 -9.97
C SER A 222 14.01 9.05 -9.82
N CYS A 223 14.65 9.06 -8.63
CA CYS A 223 15.82 8.19 -8.37
C CYS A 223 15.47 6.69 -8.51
N CYS A 224 14.26 6.30 -8.13
CA CYS A 224 13.79 4.93 -8.35
C CYS A 224 13.65 4.60 -9.84
N VAL A 225 13.17 5.54 -10.65
CA VAL A 225 13.08 5.38 -12.11
C VAL A 225 14.47 5.31 -12.74
N ASP A 226 15.40 6.17 -12.32
CA ASP A 226 16.80 6.14 -12.78
C ASP A 226 17.46 4.77 -12.49
N TYR A 227 17.24 4.24 -11.29
CA TYR A 227 17.70 2.90 -10.92
C TYR A 227 17.14 1.80 -11.83
N LEU A 228 15.84 1.87 -12.15
CA LEU A 228 15.18 0.88 -13.01
C LEU A 228 15.69 0.95 -14.45
N ILE A 229 15.87 2.15 -15.00
CA ILE A 229 16.41 2.36 -16.36
C ILE A 229 17.85 1.87 -16.47
N ALA A 230 18.65 2.02 -15.41
CA ALA A 230 20.02 1.51 -15.38
C ALA A 230 20.11 -0.02 -15.33
N ARG A 231 19.00 -0.72 -15.11
CA ARG A 231 18.91 -2.19 -15.14
C ARG A 231 18.69 -2.66 -16.59
N GLY A 232 19.40 -3.68 -17.00
CA GLY A 232 19.20 -4.28 -18.33
C GLY A 232 18.00 -5.23 -18.43
N ASP A 233 17.36 -5.56 -17.32
CA ASP A 233 16.25 -6.51 -17.20
C ASP A 233 14.87 -5.84 -17.14
N ILE A 234 14.80 -4.50 -17.20
CA ILE A 234 13.56 -3.71 -17.23
C ILE A 234 13.40 -2.99 -18.56
N ASP A 235 12.17 -2.99 -19.11
CA ASP A 235 11.81 -2.15 -20.26
C ASP A 235 11.48 -0.73 -19.78
N GLU A 236 12.35 0.21 -20.06
CA GLU A 236 12.26 1.62 -19.66
C GLU A 236 10.99 2.33 -20.18
N ARG A 237 10.35 1.79 -21.23
CA ARG A 237 9.11 2.33 -21.81
C ARG A 237 7.86 1.79 -21.11
N ARG A 238 8.01 0.83 -20.19
CA ARG A 238 6.92 0.13 -19.53
C ARG A 238 7.06 0.22 -18.00
N ILE A 239 7.26 1.44 -17.52
CA ILE A 239 7.32 1.76 -16.09
C ILE A 239 5.99 2.38 -15.67
N ALA A 240 5.27 1.74 -14.74
CA ALA A 240 4.09 2.33 -14.11
C ALA A 240 4.43 2.82 -12.70
N ILE A 241 3.62 3.75 -12.18
CA ILE A 241 3.63 4.11 -10.77
C ILE A 241 2.30 3.76 -10.14
N PHE A 242 2.35 3.21 -8.93
CA PHE A 242 1.21 2.90 -8.07
C PHE A 242 1.39 3.59 -6.73
N GLY A 243 0.35 4.28 -6.28
CA GLY A 243 0.28 4.85 -4.94
C GLY A 243 -1.06 4.57 -4.30
N ASP A 244 -1.06 4.18 -3.02
CA ASP A 244 -2.26 3.96 -2.24
C ASP A 244 -2.42 4.98 -1.11
N GLY A 245 -3.66 5.32 -0.77
CA GLY A 245 -3.97 6.34 0.21
C GLY A 245 -3.22 7.65 -0.07
N LEU A 246 -2.46 8.19 0.90
CA LEU A 246 -1.63 9.38 0.67
C LEU A 246 -0.49 9.13 -0.34
N GLY A 247 -0.08 7.88 -0.54
CA GLY A 247 0.86 7.49 -1.61
C GLY A 247 0.34 7.81 -3.00
N ALA A 248 -0.97 7.83 -3.20
CA ALA A 248 -1.60 8.25 -4.45
C ALA A 248 -1.32 9.72 -4.79
N ALA A 249 -1.23 10.59 -3.77
CA ALA A 249 -0.78 11.97 -3.96
C ALA A 249 0.68 12.05 -4.42
N TYR A 250 1.54 11.19 -3.91
CA TYR A 250 2.94 11.12 -4.34
C TYR A 250 3.05 10.59 -5.76
N ALA A 251 2.28 9.54 -6.09
CA ALA A 251 2.25 8.96 -7.42
C ALA A 251 1.75 9.95 -8.48
N SER A 252 0.65 10.68 -8.22
CA SER A 252 0.11 11.66 -9.14
C SER A 252 1.07 12.83 -9.40
N ARG A 253 1.75 13.32 -8.35
CA ARG A 253 2.74 14.39 -8.47
C ARG A 253 3.98 13.93 -9.23
N ALA A 254 4.49 12.73 -8.94
CA ALA A 254 5.62 12.17 -9.66
C ALA A 254 5.30 11.98 -11.14
N ALA A 255 4.13 11.44 -11.48
CA ALA A 255 3.69 11.29 -12.86
C ALA A 255 3.48 12.62 -13.60
N GLY A 256 3.18 13.71 -12.86
CA GLY A 256 3.08 15.06 -13.42
C GLY A 256 4.42 15.74 -13.67
N LEU A 257 5.50 15.27 -13.05
CA LEU A 257 6.84 15.86 -13.14
C LEU A 257 7.84 14.98 -13.91
N ASP A 258 7.53 13.70 -14.08
CA ASP A 258 8.41 12.72 -14.73
C ASP A 258 7.65 12.00 -15.86
N ASP A 259 7.95 12.37 -17.09
CA ASP A 259 7.28 11.87 -18.30
C ASP A 259 7.64 10.40 -18.64
N ARG A 260 8.52 9.75 -17.87
CA ARG A 260 8.95 8.35 -18.10
C ARG A 260 7.92 7.33 -17.64
N PHE A 261 6.90 7.75 -16.90
CA PHE A 261 5.82 6.83 -16.52
C PHE A 261 4.88 6.56 -17.69
N ALA A 262 4.67 5.30 -18.01
CA ALA A 262 3.73 4.84 -19.02
C ALA A 262 2.28 4.71 -18.51
N ALA A 263 2.10 4.67 -17.18
CA ALA A 263 0.80 4.63 -16.52
C ALA A 263 0.93 5.05 -15.04
N ALA A 264 -0.13 5.65 -14.49
CA ALA A 264 -0.20 6.02 -13.08
C ALA A 264 -1.48 5.48 -12.44
N VAL A 265 -1.36 4.93 -11.23
CA VAL A 265 -2.49 4.48 -10.42
C VAL A 265 -2.53 5.27 -9.12
N CYS A 266 -3.68 5.84 -8.85
CA CYS A 266 -3.99 6.60 -7.64
C CYS A 266 -5.11 5.87 -6.89
N ASP A 267 -4.72 4.90 -6.06
CA ASP A 267 -5.67 4.13 -5.27
C ASP A 267 -6.11 4.93 -4.04
N ALA A 268 -7.41 5.05 -3.87
CA ALA A 268 -8.05 5.88 -2.85
C ALA A 268 -7.74 7.39 -2.98
N GLY A 269 -7.84 7.90 -4.20
CA GLY A 269 -7.85 9.34 -4.49
C GLY A 269 -6.63 9.86 -5.20
N ILE A 270 -6.78 11.00 -5.84
CA ILE A 270 -5.71 11.72 -6.54
C ILE A 270 -5.15 12.88 -5.70
N TRP A 271 -5.81 13.15 -4.59
CA TRP A 271 -5.43 14.13 -3.59
C TRP A 271 -5.29 15.55 -4.13
N ASP A 272 -6.31 15.98 -4.89
CA ASP A 272 -6.46 17.39 -5.24
C ASP A 272 -6.71 18.25 -3.98
N MET A 273 -6.89 19.55 -4.16
CA MET A 273 -7.10 20.47 -3.04
C MET A 273 -8.30 20.09 -2.18
N HIS A 274 -9.41 19.66 -2.80
CA HIS A 274 -10.63 19.28 -2.07
C HIS A 274 -10.38 18.05 -1.19
N GLN A 275 -9.83 16.99 -1.75
CA GLN A 275 -9.51 15.77 -1.02
C GLN A 275 -8.50 16.02 0.10
N ARG A 276 -7.52 16.87 -0.12
CA ARG A 276 -6.53 17.27 0.91
C ARG A 276 -7.17 18.01 2.08
N VAL A 277 -8.07 18.94 1.82
CA VAL A 277 -8.79 19.66 2.89
C VAL A 277 -9.67 18.70 3.69
N THR A 278 -10.38 17.79 3.01
CA THR A 278 -11.22 16.78 3.65
C THR A 278 -10.38 15.84 4.53
N ALA A 279 -9.26 15.36 4.03
CA ALA A 279 -8.36 14.49 4.77
C ALA A 279 -7.74 15.21 5.99
N ALA A 280 -7.30 16.45 5.83
CA ALA A 280 -6.75 17.24 6.94
C ALA A 280 -7.79 17.49 8.04
N GLN A 281 -9.05 17.71 7.67
CA GLN A 281 -10.16 17.85 8.63
C GLN A 281 -10.46 16.54 9.37
N TRP A 282 -10.43 15.43 8.63
CA TRP A 282 -10.66 14.11 9.22
C TRP A 282 -9.54 13.68 10.18
N MET A 283 -8.29 14.00 9.84
CA MET A 283 -7.12 13.67 10.67
C MET A 283 -6.96 14.61 11.89
N SER A 284 -7.58 15.81 11.85
CA SER A 284 -7.54 16.72 12.99
C SER A 284 -8.30 16.09 14.18
N GLY A 285 -7.57 15.74 15.23
CA GLY A 285 -8.12 15.05 16.41
C GLY A 285 -7.59 13.64 16.63
N HIS A 286 -6.79 13.11 15.70
CA HIS A 286 -6.05 11.86 15.89
C HIS A 286 -4.60 12.14 16.25
N ASP A 287 -3.98 11.26 17.04
CA ASP A 287 -2.57 11.38 17.41
C ASP A 287 -1.69 11.45 16.16
N GLY A 288 -0.91 12.54 16.02
CA GLY A 288 -0.10 12.80 14.83
C GLY A 288 -0.82 13.51 13.67
N GLY A 289 -2.13 13.72 13.75
CA GLY A 289 -2.94 14.33 12.68
C GLY A 289 -2.48 15.73 12.28
N ASP A 290 -1.95 16.53 13.20
CA ASP A 290 -1.43 17.87 12.91
C ASP A 290 -0.21 17.81 11.97
N ALA A 291 0.68 16.83 12.16
CA ALA A 291 1.87 16.68 11.31
C ALA A 291 1.51 16.22 9.91
N ILE A 292 0.55 15.30 9.77
CA ILE A 292 0.01 14.85 8.48
C ILE A 292 -0.77 15.98 7.81
N GLY A 293 -1.58 16.73 8.55
CA GLY A 293 -2.27 17.92 8.06
C GLY A 293 -1.31 18.99 7.53
N ASP A 294 -0.16 19.18 8.17
CA ASP A 294 0.89 20.08 7.68
C ASP A 294 1.54 19.57 6.40
N GLU A 295 1.77 18.27 6.28
CA GLU A 295 2.26 17.63 5.05
C GLU A 295 1.27 17.84 3.91
N ILE A 296 0.00 17.52 4.13
CA ILE A 296 -1.07 17.74 3.15
C ILE A 296 -1.12 19.21 2.69
N ARG A 297 -0.98 20.18 3.60
CA ARG A 297 -0.93 21.60 3.25
C ARG A 297 0.30 21.99 2.42
N ARG A 298 1.43 21.34 2.64
CA ARG A 298 2.68 21.59 1.90
C ARG A 298 2.71 20.99 0.51
N MET A 299 1.96 19.94 0.26
CA MET A 299 1.78 19.36 -1.09
C MET A 299 1.18 20.34 -2.10
N GLN A 300 0.71 21.52 -1.69
CA GLN A 300 0.07 22.51 -2.54
C GLN A 300 1.01 23.22 -3.52
N ARG A 301 2.32 23.06 -3.43
CA ARG A 301 3.28 23.96 -4.09
C ARG A 301 3.73 23.53 -5.49
N HIS A 302 3.45 22.31 -5.95
CA HIS A 302 3.99 21.83 -7.22
C HIS A 302 2.90 21.16 -8.08
N GLY A 303 2.80 21.56 -9.32
CA GLY A 303 2.09 20.98 -10.46
C GLY A 303 0.68 20.42 -10.22
N GLY A 304 -0.28 20.82 -11.02
CA GLY A 304 -1.61 20.23 -11.00
C GLY A 304 -1.64 18.89 -11.74
N ILE A 305 -2.69 18.12 -11.51
CA ILE A 305 -3.05 16.86 -12.21
C ILE A 305 -3.03 17.01 -13.74
N THR A 306 -3.29 18.21 -14.24
CA THR A 306 -3.28 18.58 -15.66
C THR A 306 -1.91 18.42 -16.35
N SER A 307 -0.84 18.24 -15.59
CA SER A 307 0.50 17.99 -16.15
C SER A 307 0.79 16.52 -16.43
N ILE A 308 -0.06 15.56 -15.98
CA ILE A 308 0.15 14.13 -16.19
C ILE A 308 -0.15 13.77 -17.64
N LYS A 309 0.82 13.20 -18.34
CA LYS A 309 0.71 12.83 -19.75
C LYS A 309 0.34 11.36 -19.99
N CYS A 310 0.64 10.48 -19.02
CA CYS A 310 0.30 9.07 -19.12
C CYS A 310 -1.15 8.80 -18.70
N PRO A 311 -1.72 7.64 -19.10
CA PRO A 311 -3.01 7.18 -18.58
C PRO A 311 -3.03 7.12 -17.06
N ILE A 312 -4.15 7.55 -16.45
CA ILE A 312 -4.36 7.57 -15.01
C ILE A 312 -5.53 6.65 -14.65
N LEU A 313 -5.36 5.83 -13.63
CA LEU A 313 -6.44 5.12 -12.96
C LEU A 313 -6.67 5.74 -11.58
N MET A 314 -7.91 6.07 -11.27
CA MET A 314 -8.36 6.37 -9.91
C MET A 314 -9.32 5.30 -9.43
N THR A 315 -9.14 4.81 -8.20
CA THR A 315 -9.99 3.79 -7.58
C THR A 315 -10.56 4.28 -6.27
N PHE A 316 -11.82 3.93 -5.99
CA PHE A 316 -12.55 4.25 -4.75
C PHE A 316 -13.50 3.12 -4.40
N GLY A 317 -13.83 2.99 -3.12
CA GLY A 317 -15.01 2.27 -2.68
C GLY A 317 -16.26 3.15 -2.68
N GLU A 318 -17.44 2.57 -2.83
CA GLU A 318 -18.72 3.30 -2.76
C GLU A 318 -18.93 3.98 -1.39
N PHE A 319 -18.37 3.40 -0.33
CA PHE A 319 -18.39 3.92 1.04
C PHE A 319 -17.09 4.58 1.47
N ASP A 320 -16.25 4.96 0.50
CA ASP A 320 -15.04 5.72 0.81
C ASP A 320 -15.42 7.03 1.53
N TRP A 321 -14.64 7.42 2.54
CA TRP A 321 -14.81 8.70 3.21
C TRP A 321 -14.43 9.91 2.33
N LEU A 322 -13.67 9.69 1.25
CA LEU A 322 -13.49 10.68 0.19
C LEU A 322 -14.74 10.75 -0.70
N ASP A 323 -15.17 11.96 -1.07
CA ASP A 323 -16.36 12.15 -1.88
C ASP A 323 -16.18 11.64 -3.31
N THR A 324 -16.78 10.48 -3.61
CA THR A 324 -16.72 9.85 -4.94
C THR A 324 -17.37 10.70 -6.04
N ARG A 325 -18.34 11.58 -5.71
CA ARG A 325 -18.95 12.51 -6.67
C ARG A 325 -17.97 13.60 -7.08
N HIS A 326 -17.15 14.06 -6.12
CA HIS A 326 -16.04 14.97 -6.44
C HIS A 326 -15.04 14.32 -7.37
N ALA A 327 -14.68 13.05 -7.12
CA ALA A 327 -13.80 12.28 -7.99
C ALA A 327 -14.36 12.15 -9.42
N ASP A 328 -15.65 11.89 -9.58
CA ASP A 328 -16.31 11.81 -10.89
C ASP A 328 -16.31 13.16 -11.64
N ALA A 329 -16.61 14.24 -10.95
CA ALA A 329 -16.53 15.59 -11.52
C ALA A 329 -15.12 15.95 -11.95
N LEU A 330 -14.12 15.61 -11.15
CA LEU A 330 -12.70 15.80 -11.46
C LEU A 330 -12.28 15.00 -12.69
N CYS A 331 -12.66 13.72 -12.76
CA CYS A 331 -12.39 12.89 -13.94
C CYS A 331 -13.02 13.46 -15.22
N THR A 332 -14.22 13.98 -15.11
CA THR A 332 -14.92 14.59 -16.24
C THR A 332 -14.13 15.81 -16.73
N ALA A 333 -13.75 16.72 -15.82
CA ALA A 333 -12.95 17.90 -16.16
C ALA A 333 -11.60 17.53 -16.81
N LEU A 334 -10.90 16.55 -16.25
CA LEU A 334 -9.60 16.08 -16.80
C LEU A 334 -9.75 15.49 -18.21
N ARG A 335 -10.83 14.73 -18.48
CA ARG A 335 -11.11 14.20 -19.81
C ARG A 335 -11.43 15.30 -20.82
N GLU A 336 -12.15 16.35 -20.41
CA GLU A 336 -12.43 17.53 -21.25
C GLU A 336 -11.12 18.27 -21.61
N GLU A 337 -10.11 18.23 -20.75
CA GLU A 337 -8.77 18.75 -21.01
C GLU A 337 -7.87 17.79 -21.83
N GLY A 338 -8.39 16.62 -22.16
CA GLY A 338 -7.71 15.63 -23.01
C GLY A 338 -6.90 14.57 -22.28
N ALA A 339 -7.00 14.48 -20.95
CA ALA A 339 -6.31 13.45 -20.18
C ALA A 339 -6.99 12.06 -20.33
N ASP A 340 -6.18 10.99 -20.44
CA ASP A 340 -6.67 9.60 -20.41
C ASP A 340 -6.88 9.17 -18.96
N VAL A 341 -8.09 9.38 -18.45
CA VAL A 341 -8.45 9.10 -17.05
C VAL A 341 -9.51 8.02 -16.97
N THR A 342 -9.23 6.98 -16.21
CA THR A 342 -10.17 5.92 -15.81
C THR A 342 -10.55 6.13 -14.34
N LEU A 343 -11.86 6.16 -14.05
CA LEU A 343 -12.37 6.10 -12.68
C LEU A 343 -13.04 4.75 -12.47
N LYS A 344 -12.67 4.06 -11.38
CA LYS A 344 -13.35 2.86 -10.88
C LYS A 344 -13.86 3.13 -9.47
N VAL A 345 -15.16 3.05 -9.28
CA VAL A 345 -15.79 3.00 -7.96
C VAL A 345 -16.32 1.58 -7.77
N PHE A 346 -15.85 0.89 -6.72
CA PHE A 346 -16.33 -0.44 -6.37
C PHE A 346 -17.64 -0.33 -5.62
N SER A 347 -18.70 -0.93 -6.18
CA SER A 347 -20.03 -0.93 -5.60
C SER A 347 -20.20 -1.98 -4.52
N ILE A 348 -21.23 -1.84 -3.68
CA ILE A 348 -21.56 -2.82 -2.64
C ILE A 348 -21.77 -4.24 -3.21
N ALA A 349 -22.23 -4.36 -4.44
CA ALA A 349 -22.40 -5.67 -5.08
C ALA A 349 -21.08 -6.35 -5.45
N GLU A 350 -20.01 -5.55 -5.63
CA GLU A 350 -18.66 -6.05 -5.93
C GLU A 350 -17.85 -6.28 -4.67
N THR A 351 -18.26 -5.74 -3.52
CA THR A 351 -17.42 -5.57 -2.32
C THR A 351 -16.23 -4.64 -2.59
N ALA A 352 -15.19 -4.57 -1.75
CA ALA A 352 -14.10 -3.58 -1.89
C ALA A 352 -14.61 -2.13 -1.77
N VAL A 353 -15.57 -1.89 -0.88
CA VAL A 353 -16.36 -0.64 -0.83
C VAL A 353 -15.81 0.42 0.11
N VAL A 354 -14.88 0.06 0.98
CA VAL A 354 -14.28 1.02 1.93
C VAL A 354 -13.00 1.64 1.36
N HIS A 355 -12.46 2.62 2.06
CA HIS A 355 -11.23 3.31 1.67
C HIS A 355 -10.05 2.34 1.46
N GLY A 356 -9.38 2.46 0.31
CA GLY A 356 -8.28 1.57 -0.08
C GLY A 356 -8.70 0.11 -0.22
N GLN A 357 -9.99 -0.17 -0.46
CA GLN A 357 -10.58 -1.51 -0.64
C GLN A 357 -10.19 -2.50 0.46
N SER A 358 -9.97 -2.01 1.68
CA SER A 358 -9.44 -2.82 2.78
C SER A 358 -10.38 -3.94 3.24
N ASP A 359 -11.67 -3.89 2.88
CA ASP A 359 -12.64 -4.97 3.07
C ASP A 359 -12.46 -6.13 2.07
N ASN A 360 -11.95 -5.85 0.86
CA ASN A 360 -11.63 -6.88 -0.14
C ASN A 360 -10.46 -6.42 -1.04
N PRO A 361 -9.23 -6.41 -0.54
CA PRO A 361 -8.07 -5.95 -1.30
C PRO A 361 -7.79 -6.80 -2.55
N THR A 362 -8.25 -8.05 -2.55
CA THR A 362 -8.07 -8.96 -3.70
C THR A 362 -8.77 -8.40 -4.94
N ILE A 363 -10.04 -8.01 -4.85
CA ILE A 363 -10.81 -7.46 -5.98
C ILE A 363 -10.22 -6.13 -6.44
N GLY A 364 -9.84 -5.26 -5.50
CA GLY A 364 -9.17 -4.00 -5.80
C GLY A 364 -7.89 -4.22 -6.60
N ASN A 365 -7.01 -5.06 -6.09
CA ASN A 365 -5.71 -5.34 -6.72
C ASN A 365 -5.84 -6.10 -8.05
N GLU A 366 -6.80 -7.03 -8.20
CA GLU A 366 -7.07 -7.69 -9.48
C GLU A 366 -7.40 -6.65 -10.55
N PHE A 367 -8.33 -5.74 -10.28
CA PHE A 367 -8.70 -4.69 -11.22
C PHE A 367 -7.51 -3.77 -11.55
N ILE A 368 -6.80 -3.30 -10.53
CA ILE A 368 -5.65 -2.39 -10.67
C ILE A 368 -4.57 -3.02 -11.55
N PHE A 369 -4.16 -4.25 -11.24
CA PHE A 369 -3.07 -4.90 -11.97
C PHE A 369 -3.48 -5.39 -13.36
N ASP A 370 -4.76 -5.72 -13.61
CA ASP A 370 -5.29 -5.93 -14.95
C ASP A 370 -5.20 -4.66 -15.79
N TRP A 371 -5.57 -3.51 -15.21
CA TRP A 371 -5.49 -2.21 -15.86
C TRP A 371 -4.03 -1.83 -16.18
N ILE A 372 -3.11 -1.92 -15.18
CA ILE A 372 -1.68 -1.67 -15.40
C ILE A 372 -1.14 -2.53 -16.52
N SER A 373 -1.38 -3.85 -16.44
CA SER A 373 -0.90 -4.80 -17.45
C SER A 373 -1.43 -4.47 -18.86
N ALA A 374 -2.69 -4.06 -18.99
CA ALA A 374 -3.27 -3.65 -20.27
C ALA A 374 -2.57 -2.40 -20.81
N ARG A 375 -2.33 -1.38 -20.00
CA ARG A 375 -1.68 -0.13 -20.41
C ARG A 375 -0.22 -0.35 -20.80
N LEU A 376 0.53 -1.15 -20.03
CA LEU A 376 1.94 -1.42 -20.32
C LEU A 376 2.15 -2.33 -21.56
N ARG A 377 1.14 -3.10 -22.00
CA ARG A 377 1.20 -3.84 -23.27
C ARG A 377 1.05 -2.94 -24.50
N THR A 378 0.33 -1.84 -24.38
CA THR A 378 0.01 -0.91 -25.47
C THR A 378 0.85 0.36 -25.46
N ALA A 379 1.82 0.48 -24.56
CA ALA A 379 2.70 1.64 -24.50
C ALA A 379 3.37 1.85 -25.88
N PRO A 380 3.28 3.05 -26.48
CA PRO A 380 3.86 3.32 -27.79
C PRO A 380 5.39 3.20 -27.71
N ALA A 381 6.00 2.74 -28.83
CA ALA A 381 7.44 2.90 -29.00
C ALA A 381 7.78 4.40 -28.91
N LEU A 382 8.82 4.75 -28.16
CA LEU A 382 9.33 6.12 -28.18
C LEU A 382 9.58 6.50 -29.65
N ALA A 383 9.05 7.65 -30.06
CA ALA A 383 9.44 8.22 -31.34
C ALA A 383 10.93 8.55 -31.27
N ASP A 384 11.73 8.01 -32.20
CA ASP A 384 13.15 8.27 -32.34
C ASP A 384 13.46 9.77 -32.50
#